data_9c4b642fb3cacca6b59e38d13dd24483
#
_entry.id   9c4b642fb3cacca6b59e38d13dd24483
#
_cell.length_a   1.000
_cell.length_b   1.000
_cell.length_c   1.000
_cell.angle_alpha   90.00
_cell.angle_beta   90.00
_cell.angle_gamma   90.00
#
_symmetry.space_group_name_H-M   'P 1'
#
loop_
_entity.id
_entity.type
_entity.pdbx_description
1 polymer ?
#
loop_
_entity_poly.entity_id
_entity_poly.type
_entity_poly.pdbx_seq_one_letter_code
_entity_poly.pdbx_strand_id
1 'polypeptide(L)'
;TRVSDYSLAHIQRETMLASRGDPAAFAEAAEIEVDKAFNNSVRSIAKQMYQDGHGHQAQIGSLTVANPMVITLSDINDISNFELNMTIVADDTETGASPRATPAEAVVAGIDRSLGTITTAYDNSGGATNWAAADYLFRDGDESATASGLAGWIPATVTSTAFFGVDRTTDSDRLGGSRITGTGLGVEIALLKLSSKICREGGKPDCAFLNPVQYFELMQTLGGKVEYVEQGVTANVFFSGVRIWGPSGPIEVYPDHNCPSQVAYVLKKSSWIVYSVDMAPHIMDIGTDQEFLRLAASDAAEIRVGAYFNLSSNEPRANGRVSLDAATF
;
A
#
# COMPACT_ATOMS: atom_id res chain seq x y z
N THR A 1 -12.29 11.72 10.48
CA THR A 1 -10.98 11.81 11.16
C THR A 1 -9.94 11.96 10.08
N ARG A 2 -9.01 12.88 10.22
CA ARG A 2 -7.86 13.02 9.31
C ARG A 2 -6.80 12.04 9.73
N VAL A 3 -6.11 11.49 8.76
CA VAL A 3 -4.94 10.66 9.01
C VAL A 3 -3.71 11.50 8.74
N SER A 4 -2.70 11.33 9.58
CA SER A 4 -1.39 11.96 9.45
C SER A 4 -0.37 10.88 9.13
N ASP A 5 0.46 11.12 8.13
CA ASP A 5 1.62 10.29 7.81
C ASP A 5 2.87 11.16 7.89
N TYR A 6 3.92 10.65 8.55
CA TYR A 6 5.15 11.39 8.77
C TYR A 6 6.37 10.55 8.39
N SER A 7 7.28 11.18 7.67
CA SER A 7 8.63 10.67 7.43
C SER A 7 9.66 11.64 7.99
N LEU A 8 10.67 11.11 8.64
CA LEU A 8 11.70 11.89 9.32
C LEU A 8 13.02 11.79 8.54
N ALA A 9 13.63 12.94 8.28
CA ALA A 9 15.01 13.01 7.82
C ALA A 9 15.90 13.46 8.98
N HIS A 10 16.91 12.68 9.31
CA HIS A 10 17.86 12.98 10.38
C HIS A 10 19.22 13.37 9.79
N ILE A 11 19.68 14.57 10.12
CA ILE A 11 21.00 15.06 9.71
C ILE A 11 21.87 15.14 10.96
N GLN A 12 22.89 14.29 11.02
CA GLN A 12 23.83 14.27 12.15
C GLN A 12 24.74 15.50 12.13
N ARG A 13 25.02 16.06 13.31
CA ARG A 13 25.92 17.21 13.43
C ARG A 13 27.33 16.93 12.94
N GLU A 14 27.79 15.70 13.03
CA GLU A 14 29.09 15.30 12.50
C GLU A 14 29.19 15.53 10.99
N THR A 15 28.13 15.21 10.24
CA THR A 15 28.00 15.50 8.80
C THR A 15 28.05 17.00 8.56
N MET A 16 27.33 17.78 9.38
CA MET A 16 27.37 19.24 9.31
C MET A 16 28.77 19.82 9.60
N LEU A 17 29.51 19.24 10.54
CA LEU A 17 30.87 19.69 10.89
C LEU A 17 31.87 19.27 9.84
N ALA A 18 31.76 18.07 9.29
CA ALA A 18 32.63 17.58 8.20
C ALA A 18 32.51 18.43 6.95
N SER A 19 31.31 18.98 6.67
CA SER A 19 31.05 19.85 5.52
C SER A 19 31.31 21.35 5.76
N ARG A 20 31.80 21.74 6.93
CA ARG A 20 32.07 23.17 7.27
C ARG A 20 33.03 23.89 6.34
N GLY A 21 33.84 23.16 5.59
CA GLY A 21 34.75 23.73 4.59
C GLY A 21 34.11 23.79 3.18
N ASP A 22 33.01 23.12 2.94
CA ASP A 22 32.33 23.05 1.65
C ASP A 22 30.80 23.11 1.83
N PRO A 23 30.20 24.30 1.71
CA PRO A 23 28.74 24.47 1.82
C PRO A 23 27.95 23.66 0.79
N ALA A 24 28.55 23.37 -0.38
CA ALA A 24 27.89 22.59 -1.41
C ALA A 24 27.75 21.13 -1.00
N ALA A 25 28.76 20.52 -0.39
CA ALA A 25 28.72 19.16 0.12
C ALA A 25 27.68 18.99 1.24
N PHE A 26 27.48 19.99 2.09
CA PHE A 26 26.42 19.98 3.10
C PHE A 26 25.04 20.04 2.46
N ALA A 27 24.83 20.98 1.53
CA ALA A 27 23.54 21.13 0.86
C ALA A 27 23.16 19.84 0.10
N GLU A 28 24.11 19.21 -0.59
CA GLU A 28 23.89 17.94 -1.30
C GLU A 28 23.52 16.80 -0.33
N ALA A 29 24.20 16.67 0.81
CA ALA A 29 23.89 15.63 1.80
C ALA A 29 22.51 15.85 2.45
N ALA A 30 22.14 17.09 2.76
CA ALA A 30 20.84 17.43 3.30
C ALA A 30 19.73 17.17 2.27
N GLU A 31 19.92 17.54 1.02
CA GLU A 31 18.97 17.31 -0.07
C GLU A 31 18.71 15.81 -0.28
N ILE A 32 19.74 14.97 -0.27
CA ILE A 32 19.60 13.51 -0.38
C ILE A 32 18.74 12.93 0.75
N GLU A 33 18.95 13.37 1.99
CA GLU A 33 18.17 12.86 3.14
C GLU A 33 16.70 13.34 3.10
N VAL A 34 16.47 14.58 2.66
CA VAL A 34 15.12 15.11 2.47
C VAL A 34 14.40 14.37 1.34
N ASP A 35 15.06 14.16 0.21
CA ASP A 35 14.51 13.41 -0.92
C ASP A 35 14.15 11.96 -0.54
N LYS A 36 14.96 11.31 0.28
CA LYS A 36 14.63 9.98 0.82
C LYS A 36 13.35 10.03 1.67
N ALA A 37 13.22 11.03 2.56
CA ALA A 37 12.04 11.19 3.39
C ALA A 37 10.78 11.46 2.55
N PHE A 38 10.90 12.29 1.50
CA PHE A 38 9.81 12.51 0.54
C PHE A 38 9.41 11.23 -0.18
N ASN A 39 10.37 10.48 -0.71
CA ASN A 39 10.11 9.23 -1.40
C ASN A 39 9.45 8.19 -0.48
N ASN A 40 9.87 8.12 0.78
CA ASN A 40 9.26 7.24 1.78
C ASN A 40 7.82 7.64 2.07
N SER A 41 7.54 8.96 2.23
CA SER A 41 6.18 9.46 2.43
C SER A 41 5.28 9.18 1.22
N VAL A 42 5.76 9.41 -0.01
CA VAL A 42 5.00 9.10 -1.23
C VAL A 42 4.67 7.61 -1.33
N ARG A 43 5.63 6.73 -1.01
CA ARG A 43 5.42 5.27 -0.99
C ARG A 43 4.40 4.85 0.07
N SER A 44 4.50 5.44 1.27
CA SER A 44 3.55 5.19 2.36
C SER A 44 2.13 5.59 1.94
N ILE A 45 1.96 6.81 1.41
CA ILE A 45 0.67 7.30 0.90
C ILE A 45 0.12 6.39 -0.21
N ALA A 46 0.95 6.03 -1.18
CA ALA A 46 0.54 5.16 -2.28
C ALA A 46 0.06 3.79 -1.79
N LYS A 47 0.74 3.20 -0.80
CA LYS A 47 0.32 1.96 -0.16
C LYS A 47 -1.01 2.13 0.59
N GLN A 48 -1.16 3.19 1.38
CA GLN A 48 -2.38 3.47 2.14
C GLN A 48 -3.59 3.66 1.24
N MET A 49 -3.43 4.11 -0.03
CA MET A 49 -4.54 4.21 -0.98
C MET A 49 -5.21 2.87 -1.29
N TYR A 50 -4.51 1.75 -1.09
CA TYR A 50 -5.07 0.40 -1.28
C TYR A 50 -5.52 -0.28 0.00
N GLN A 51 -5.08 0.20 1.18
CA GLN A 51 -5.37 -0.39 2.48
C GLN A 51 -6.80 -0.09 2.98
N ASP A 52 -7.18 -0.74 4.06
CA ASP A 52 -8.50 -0.60 4.69
C ASP A 52 -8.55 0.44 5.83
N GLY A 53 -7.40 0.98 6.22
CA GLY A 53 -7.26 1.93 7.33
C GLY A 53 -6.72 1.30 8.62
N HIS A 54 -6.45 0.00 8.62
CA HIS A 54 -5.87 -0.69 9.78
C HIS A 54 -4.35 -0.67 9.78
N GLY A 55 -3.70 -0.56 8.61
CA GLY A 55 -2.26 -0.35 8.49
C GLY A 55 -1.40 -1.61 8.42
N HIS A 56 -2.00 -2.81 8.39
CA HIS A 56 -1.23 -4.03 8.26
C HIS A 56 -0.47 -4.09 6.92
N GLN A 57 0.76 -4.62 6.96
CA GLN A 57 1.66 -4.70 5.81
C GLN A 57 1.67 -6.10 5.19
N ALA A 58 1.52 -7.13 6.01
CA ALA A 58 1.51 -8.54 5.60
C ALA A 58 0.96 -9.41 6.72
N GLN A 59 0.75 -10.69 6.41
CA GLN A 59 0.41 -11.72 7.39
C GLN A 59 1.55 -12.73 7.50
N ILE A 60 1.81 -13.24 8.70
CA ILE A 60 2.81 -14.28 8.97
C ILE A 60 2.28 -15.63 8.48
N GLY A 61 2.96 -16.25 7.54
CA GLY A 61 2.69 -17.63 7.14
C GLY A 61 3.29 -18.63 8.10
N SER A 62 4.57 -18.45 8.42
CA SER A 62 5.28 -19.24 9.42
C SER A 62 6.44 -18.43 10.01
N LEU A 63 6.92 -18.84 11.18
CA LEU A 63 8.08 -18.22 11.80
C LEU A 63 8.94 -19.27 12.50
N THR A 64 10.25 -19.00 12.61
CA THR A 64 11.18 -19.81 13.40
C THR A 64 11.43 -19.13 14.74
N VAL A 65 11.24 -19.89 15.83
CA VAL A 65 11.58 -19.45 17.18
C VAL A 65 13.08 -19.75 17.40
N ALA A 66 13.93 -18.89 16.87
CA ALA A 66 15.38 -19.01 16.91
C ALA A 66 16.02 -17.62 16.97
N ASN A 67 17.30 -17.56 17.18
CA ASN A 67 18.10 -16.35 17.08
C ASN A 67 19.00 -16.47 15.83
N PRO A 68 18.83 -15.62 14.82
CA PRO A 68 17.76 -14.61 14.65
C PRO A 68 16.39 -15.24 14.32
N MET A 69 15.31 -14.54 14.66
CA MET A 69 13.96 -14.96 14.26
C MET A 69 13.75 -14.71 12.76
N VAL A 70 13.33 -15.75 12.04
CA VAL A 70 13.00 -15.66 10.62
C VAL A 70 11.49 -15.83 10.42
N ILE A 71 10.88 -14.88 9.76
CA ILE A 71 9.46 -14.81 9.48
C ILE A 71 9.26 -15.07 7.98
N THR A 72 8.45 -16.05 7.63
CA THR A 72 8.00 -16.28 6.24
C THR A 72 6.62 -15.68 6.09
N LEU A 73 6.44 -14.83 5.10
CA LEU A 73 5.16 -14.20 4.82
C LEU A 73 4.16 -15.17 4.22
N SER A 74 2.89 -14.95 4.47
CA SER A 74 1.78 -15.72 3.90
C SER A 74 1.66 -15.47 2.39
N ASP A 75 1.89 -14.24 1.95
CA ASP A 75 2.00 -13.85 0.55
C ASP A 75 3.40 -13.28 0.27
N ILE A 76 4.12 -13.91 -0.65
CA ILE A 76 5.46 -13.49 -1.04
C ILE A 76 5.49 -12.07 -1.64
N ASN A 77 4.39 -11.63 -2.25
CA ASN A 77 4.32 -10.32 -2.88
C ASN A 77 4.34 -9.17 -1.86
N ASP A 78 3.92 -9.45 -0.62
CA ASP A 78 3.95 -8.47 0.47
C ASP A 78 5.35 -8.13 0.96
N ILE A 79 6.38 -8.91 0.55
CA ILE A 79 7.77 -8.64 0.92
C ILE A 79 8.26 -7.27 0.45
N SER A 80 7.63 -6.71 -0.59
CA SER A 80 7.94 -5.37 -1.11
C SER A 80 7.62 -4.25 -0.11
N ASN A 81 6.78 -4.52 0.89
CA ASN A 81 6.36 -3.55 1.91
C ASN A 81 7.41 -3.35 3.01
N PHE A 82 8.44 -4.19 3.05
CA PHE A 82 9.44 -4.18 4.12
C PHE A 82 10.79 -3.69 3.62
N GLU A 83 11.45 -2.91 4.49
CA GLU A 83 12.78 -2.37 4.26
C GLU A 83 13.71 -2.70 5.43
N LEU A 84 15.02 -2.69 5.18
CA LEU A 84 16.02 -2.88 6.24
C LEU A 84 15.91 -1.77 7.28
N ASN A 85 16.13 -2.12 8.53
CA ASN A 85 16.01 -1.26 9.70
C ASN A 85 14.59 -0.74 10.00
N MET A 86 13.56 -1.25 9.33
CA MET A 86 12.17 -0.98 9.68
C MET A 86 11.83 -1.65 11.00
N THR A 87 11.19 -0.92 11.92
CA THR A 87 10.62 -1.49 13.15
C THR A 87 9.23 -2.03 12.81
N ILE A 88 9.01 -3.29 13.15
CA ILE A 88 7.75 -4.00 12.91
C ILE A 88 7.16 -4.51 14.22
N VAL A 89 5.85 -4.56 14.25
CA VAL A 89 5.02 -5.05 15.36
C VAL A 89 4.10 -6.15 14.83
N ALA A 90 3.80 -7.14 15.63
CA ALA A 90 2.82 -8.17 15.30
C ALA A 90 1.56 -8.05 16.15
N ASP A 91 0.42 -8.36 15.54
CA ASP A 91 -0.89 -8.36 16.19
C ASP A 91 -1.67 -9.61 15.76
N ASP A 92 -2.48 -10.18 16.63
CA ASP A 92 -3.33 -11.33 16.30
C ASP A 92 -4.59 -10.96 15.51
N THR A 93 -4.85 -9.66 15.39
CA THR A 93 -5.99 -9.12 14.65
C THR A 93 -5.55 -8.27 13.46
N GLU A 94 -6.29 -8.31 12.38
CA GLU A 94 -6.09 -7.44 11.21
C GLU A 94 -6.18 -5.94 11.57
N THR A 95 -6.87 -5.63 12.65
CA THR A 95 -7.15 -4.25 13.08
C THR A 95 -6.03 -3.63 13.92
N GLY A 96 -5.03 -4.40 14.37
CA GLY A 96 -4.00 -3.90 15.30
C GLY A 96 -4.52 -3.59 16.71
N ALA A 97 -5.60 -4.29 17.14
CA ALA A 97 -6.23 -4.02 18.42
C ALA A 97 -5.66 -4.85 19.59
N SER A 98 -4.81 -5.83 19.30
CA SER A 98 -4.29 -6.80 20.27
C SER A 98 -2.81 -7.10 20.01
N PRO A 99 -1.92 -6.11 20.17
CA PRO A 99 -0.50 -6.25 19.84
C PRO A 99 0.17 -7.33 20.69
N ARG A 100 1.10 -8.06 20.09
CA ARG A 100 1.88 -9.07 20.75
C ARG A 100 2.90 -8.43 21.69
N ALA A 101 3.09 -9.02 22.86
CA ALA A 101 3.96 -8.48 23.88
C ALA A 101 5.41 -8.97 23.81
N THR A 102 5.67 -10.10 23.13
CA THR A 102 7.01 -10.71 23.11
C THR A 102 7.39 -11.24 21.72
N PRO A 103 8.29 -10.56 21.01
CA PRO A 103 8.74 -9.20 21.32
C PRO A 103 7.62 -8.17 21.10
N ALA A 104 7.68 -7.05 21.81
CA ALA A 104 6.75 -5.96 21.56
C ALA A 104 6.99 -5.34 20.17
N GLU A 105 8.26 -5.26 19.76
CA GLU A 105 8.72 -4.78 18.46
C GLU A 105 9.93 -5.57 17.99
N ALA A 106 10.18 -5.61 16.70
CA ALA A 106 11.37 -6.21 16.12
C ALA A 106 11.89 -5.37 14.96
N VAL A 107 13.21 -5.27 14.84
CA VAL A 107 13.85 -4.54 13.74
C VAL A 107 14.20 -5.52 12.62
N VAL A 108 13.89 -5.17 11.39
CA VAL A 108 14.23 -5.93 10.20
C VAL A 108 15.73 -5.84 9.94
N ALA A 109 16.44 -6.96 10.11
CA ALA A 109 17.88 -7.06 9.90
C ALA A 109 18.26 -7.62 8.51
N GLY A 110 17.37 -8.41 7.90
CA GLY A 110 17.57 -8.98 6.58
C GLY A 110 16.28 -9.31 5.87
N ILE A 111 16.30 -9.27 4.54
CA ILE A 111 15.15 -9.56 3.70
C ILE A 111 15.60 -10.46 2.54
N ASP A 112 14.98 -11.62 2.39
CA ASP A 112 15.08 -12.42 1.17
C ASP A 112 13.80 -12.29 0.37
N ARG A 113 13.88 -11.51 -0.70
CA ARG A 113 12.73 -11.20 -1.56
C ARG A 113 12.31 -12.37 -2.45
N SER A 114 13.20 -13.34 -2.67
CA SER A 114 12.90 -14.52 -3.48
C SER A 114 12.15 -15.60 -2.71
N LEU A 115 12.38 -15.66 -1.40
CA LEU A 115 11.71 -16.58 -0.49
C LEU A 115 10.55 -15.97 0.29
N GLY A 116 10.38 -14.63 0.22
CA GLY A 116 9.39 -13.92 1.02
C GLY A 116 9.67 -14.00 2.52
N THR A 117 10.97 -13.95 2.92
CA THR A 117 11.36 -14.08 4.32
C THR A 117 12.01 -12.82 4.86
N ILE A 118 11.69 -12.52 6.11
CA ILE A 118 12.24 -11.42 6.89
C ILE A 118 13.02 -11.99 8.06
N THR A 119 14.28 -11.59 8.19
CA THR A 119 15.11 -11.89 9.36
C THR A 119 15.11 -10.69 10.28
N THR A 120 14.80 -10.88 11.56
CA THR A 120 14.77 -9.79 12.54
C THR A 120 16.02 -9.77 13.37
N ALA A 121 16.37 -8.60 13.91
CA ALA A 121 17.45 -8.45 14.88
C ALA A 121 17.03 -8.89 16.31
N TYR A 122 15.88 -9.52 16.45
CA TYR A 122 15.39 -10.01 17.73
C TYR A 122 16.19 -11.23 18.19
N ASP A 123 16.74 -11.14 19.38
CA ASP A 123 17.41 -12.26 20.06
C ASP A 123 16.38 -13.08 20.84
N ASN A 124 15.98 -14.20 20.28
CA ASN A 124 15.08 -15.15 20.92
C ASN A 124 15.86 -16.29 21.60
N SER A 125 16.98 -15.99 22.25
CA SER A 125 17.81 -16.99 22.91
C SER A 125 17.06 -17.75 24.03
N GLY A 126 15.98 -17.17 24.57
CA GLY A 126 15.07 -17.84 25.50
C GLY A 126 14.10 -18.82 24.87
N GLY A 127 14.04 -18.89 23.55
CA GLY A 127 13.16 -19.78 22.79
C GLY A 127 11.66 -19.46 22.89
N ALA A 128 11.28 -18.32 23.47
CA ALA A 128 9.91 -17.91 23.67
C ALA A 128 9.55 -16.69 22.80
N THR A 129 8.52 -16.83 22.00
CA THR A 129 7.86 -15.70 21.34
C THR A 129 6.36 -15.92 21.38
N ASN A 130 5.60 -14.86 21.46
CA ASN A 130 4.15 -14.92 21.28
C ASN A 130 3.68 -14.48 19.89
N TRP A 131 4.61 -14.08 19.02
CA TRP A 131 4.29 -13.98 17.59
C TRP A 131 3.98 -15.37 17.04
N ALA A 132 2.96 -15.50 16.24
CA ALA A 132 2.46 -16.77 15.75
C ALA A 132 2.18 -16.71 14.25
N ALA A 133 2.03 -17.89 13.63
CA ALA A 133 1.46 -17.95 12.28
C ALA A 133 0.04 -17.35 12.27
N ALA A 134 -0.30 -16.71 11.19
CA ALA A 134 -1.52 -15.95 10.95
C ALA A 134 -1.60 -14.58 11.70
N ASP A 135 -0.61 -14.18 12.50
CA ASP A 135 -0.53 -12.81 12.99
C ASP A 135 -0.27 -11.83 11.84
N TYR A 136 -0.75 -10.61 12.01
CA TYR A 136 -0.54 -9.51 11.07
C TYR A 136 0.67 -8.68 11.48
N LEU A 137 1.44 -8.25 10.48
CA LEU A 137 2.61 -7.40 10.68
C LEU A 137 2.26 -5.96 10.33
N PHE A 138 2.66 -5.06 11.22
CA PHE A 138 2.50 -3.62 11.08
C PHE A 138 3.87 -2.94 11.11
N ARG A 139 3.98 -1.77 10.50
CA ARG A 139 5.03 -0.83 10.82
C ARG A 139 4.69 -0.20 12.18
N ASP A 140 5.65 -0.05 13.06
CA ASP A 140 5.46 0.56 14.36
C ASP A 140 4.78 1.94 14.25
N GLY A 141 3.65 2.11 14.95
CA GLY A 141 2.82 3.31 14.94
C GLY A 141 1.76 3.40 13.83
N ASP A 142 1.65 2.40 12.94
CA ASP A 142 0.63 2.37 11.88
C ASP A 142 -0.67 1.65 12.29
N GLU A 143 -0.69 0.99 13.47
CA GLU A 143 -1.84 0.21 13.94
C GLU A 143 -3.09 1.09 14.06
N SER A 144 -4.09 0.83 13.23
CA SER A 144 -5.35 1.61 13.12
C SER A 144 -5.15 3.12 12.91
N ALA A 145 -3.98 3.54 12.42
CA ALA A 145 -3.61 4.94 12.22
C ALA A 145 -3.51 5.37 10.75
N THR A 146 -3.74 4.45 9.81
CA THR A 146 -3.60 4.69 8.38
C THR A 146 -4.90 5.18 7.72
N ALA A 147 -4.79 5.71 6.50
CA ALA A 147 -5.95 6.16 5.74
C ALA A 147 -6.78 4.99 5.22
N SER A 148 -8.12 5.15 5.25
CA SER A 148 -9.02 4.19 4.63
C SER A 148 -8.98 4.35 3.11
N GLY A 149 -8.21 3.51 2.45
CA GLY A 149 -8.08 3.43 1.00
C GLY A 149 -9.17 2.58 0.33
N LEU A 150 -8.82 2.00 -0.83
CA LEU A 150 -9.75 1.22 -1.64
C LEU A 150 -10.33 0.01 -0.90
N ALA A 151 -9.53 -0.71 -0.11
CA ALA A 151 -10.01 -1.86 0.67
C ALA A 151 -11.00 -1.44 1.76
N GLY A 152 -10.83 -0.26 2.37
CA GLY A 152 -11.78 0.28 3.33
C GLY A 152 -13.10 0.69 2.68
N TRP A 153 -13.04 1.34 1.51
CA TRP A 153 -14.24 1.76 0.77
C TRP A 153 -14.96 0.61 0.09
N ILE A 154 -14.23 -0.37 -0.45
CA ILE A 154 -14.76 -1.54 -1.15
C ILE A 154 -14.21 -2.80 -0.46
N PRO A 155 -14.69 -3.12 0.76
CA PRO A 155 -14.18 -4.26 1.53
C PRO A 155 -14.55 -5.59 0.86
N ALA A 156 -13.81 -6.65 1.19
CA ALA A 156 -14.13 -8.00 0.73
C ALA A 156 -15.52 -8.43 1.23
N THR A 157 -15.84 -8.11 2.48
CA THR A 157 -17.14 -8.36 3.12
C THR A 157 -17.60 -7.09 3.82
N VAL A 158 -18.86 -6.73 3.61
CA VAL A 158 -19.48 -5.61 4.33
C VAL A 158 -19.95 -6.08 5.69
N THR A 159 -19.58 -5.34 6.71
CA THR A 159 -19.99 -5.56 8.09
C THR A 159 -21.00 -4.51 8.55
N SER A 160 -21.74 -4.78 9.61
CA SER A 160 -22.66 -3.82 10.24
C SER A 160 -21.93 -2.70 11.00
N THR A 161 -20.61 -2.80 11.14
CA THR A 161 -19.82 -1.71 11.72
C THR A 161 -19.92 -0.47 10.84
N ALA A 162 -20.32 0.63 11.44
CA ALA A 162 -20.50 1.88 10.71
C ALA A 162 -19.18 2.40 10.10
N PHE A 163 -19.16 2.56 8.79
CA PHE A 163 -18.05 3.16 8.07
C PHE A 163 -18.37 4.63 7.82
N PHE A 164 -17.58 5.54 8.42
CA PHE A 164 -17.88 6.98 8.46
C PHE A 164 -19.31 7.29 8.93
N GLY A 165 -19.84 6.51 9.89
CA GLY A 165 -21.17 6.70 10.46
C GLY A 165 -22.32 6.06 9.66
N VAL A 166 -22.02 5.32 8.57
CA VAL A 166 -23.01 4.67 7.72
C VAL A 166 -22.92 3.15 7.86
N ASP A 167 -24.06 2.50 8.20
CA ASP A 167 -24.18 1.05 8.11
C ASP A 167 -24.39 0.64 6.64
N ARG A 168 -23.35 0.02 6.07
CA ARG A 168 -23.33 -0.39 4.67
C ARG A 168 -24.05 -1.72 4.40
N THR A 169 -24.48 -2.44 5.43
CA THR A 169 -25.22 -3.70 5.25
C THR A 169 -26.62 -3.47 4.71
N THR A 170 -27.18 -2.27 4.88
CA THR A 170 -28.52 -1.90 4.40
C THR A 170 -28.62 -1.92 2.86
N ASP A 171 -27.56 -1.55 2.15
CA ASP A 171 -27.43 -1.71 0.69
C ASP A 171 -25.94 -1.88 0.36
N SER A 172 -25.49 -3.11 0.44
CA SER A 172 -24.06 -3.43 0.42
C SER A 172 -23.38 -3.10 -0.92
N ASP A 173 -24.06 -3.24 -2.05
CA ASP A 173 -23.50 -2.97 -3.37
C ASP A 173 -23.47 -1.46 -3.68
N ARG A 174 -24.43 -0.68 -3.18
CA ARG A 174 -24.46 0.78 -3.41
C ARG A 174 -23.59 1.55 -2.45
N LEU A 175 -23.52 1.12 -1.19
CA LEU A 175 -22.77 1.82 -0.15
C LEU A 175 -21.34 1.33 0.02
N GLY A 176 -21.06 0.08 -0.38
CA GLY A 176 -19.74 -0.55 -0.24
C GLY A 176 -19.12 -1.02 -1.56
N GLY A 177 -19.68 -0.62 -2.71
CA GLY A 177 -19.20 -1.05 -4.03
C GLY A 177 -19.58 -2.49 -4.39
N SER A 178 -19.47 -2.82 -5.67
CA SER A 178 -19.77 -4.15 -6.17
C SER A 178 -18.62 -5.13 -5.88
N ARG A 179 -18.94 -6.35 -5.46
CA ARG A 179 -17.97 -7.40 -5.15
C ARG A 179 -18.31 -8.68 -5.89
N ILE A 180 -17.30 -9.37 -6.39
CA ILE A 180 -17.40 -10.71 -6.90
C ILE A 180 -16.21 -11.56 -6.47
N THR A 181 -16.41 -12.87 -6.42
CA THR A 181 -15.34 -13.85 -6.30
C THR A 181 -14.97 -14.31 -7.69
N GLY A 182 -13.70 -14.14 -8.05
CA GLY A 182 -13.14 -14.55 -9.33
C GLY A 182 -12.41 -15.89 -9.29
N THR A 183 -12.49 -16.62 -8.17
CA THR A 183 -11.83 -17.94 -8.00
C THR A 183 -12.23 -18.90 -9.12
N GLY A 184 -11.24 -19.51 -9.76
CA GLY A 184 -11.43 -20.39 -10.92
C GLY A 184 -11.77 -19.65 -12.22
N LEU A 185 -11.70 -18.33 -12.26
CA LEU A 185 -11.91 -17.50 -13.45
C LEU A 185 -10.60 -16.87 -13.89
N GLY A 186 -10.34 -16.84 -15.20
CA GLY A 186 -9.24 -16.01 -15.71
C GLY A 186 -9.47 -14.52 -15.41
N VAL A 187 -8.40 -13.75 -15.26
CA VAL A 187 -8.43 -12.32 -14.88
C VAL A 187 -9.34 -11.50 -15.80
N GLU A 188 -9.28 -11.72 -17.13
CA GLU A 188 -10.13 -11.04 -18.11
C GLU A 188 -11.64 -11.25 -17.81
N ILE A 189 -12.03 -12.51 -17.60
CA ILE A 189 -13.42 -12.88 -17.34
C ILE A 189 -13.90 -12.30 -16.01
N ALA A 190 -13.04 -12.30 -15.00
CA ALA A 190 -13.33 -11.75 -13.70
C ALA A 190 -13.58 -10.22 -13.77
N LEU A 191 -12.73 -9.48 -14.49
CA LEU A 191 -12.90 -8.04 -14.72
C LEU A 191 -14.20 -7.74 -15.48
N LEU A 192 -14.52 -8.51 -16.54
CA LEU A 192 -15.75 -8.33 -17.32
C LEU A 192 -17.01 -8.63 -16.50
N LYS A 193 -16.99 -9.67 -15.68
CA LYS A 193 -18.11 -9.98 -14.77
C LYS A 193 -18.32 -8.86 -13.75
N LEU A 194 -17.25 -8.34 -13.15
CA LEU A 194 -17.32 -7.25 -12.21
C LEU A 194 -17.87 -5.99 -12.87
N SER A 195 -17.35 -5.63 -14.05
CA SER A 195 -17.85 -4.46 -14.79
C SER A 195 -19.33 -4.59 -15.16
N SER A 196 -19.77 -5.80 -15.52
CA SER A 196 -21.20 -6.09 -15.80
C SER A 196 -22.07 -5.90 -14.56
N LYS A 197 -21.58 -6.32 -13.38
CA LYS A 197 -22.28 -6.10 -12.12
C LYS A 197 -22.38 -4.61 -11.77
N ILE A 198 -21.28 -3.86 -11.93
CA ILE A 198 -21.24 -2.41 -11.73
C ILE A 198 -22.22 -1.70 -12.67
N CYS A 199 -22.24 -2.09 -13.96
CA CYS A 199 -23.16 -1.52 -14.94
C CYS A 199 -24.62 -1.79 -14.60
N ARG A 200 -24.95 -2.95 -14.07
CA ARG A 200 -26.31 -3.29 -13.60
C ARG A 200 -26.78 -2.30 -12.54
N GLU A 201 -25.89 -1.84 -11.66
CA GLU A 201 -26.18 -0.82 -10.63
C GLU A 201 -26.11 0.62 -11.16
N GLY A 202 -25.92 0.80 -12.48
CA GLY A 202 -25.87 2.09 -13.16
C GLY A 202 -24.48 2.76 -13.13
N GLY A 203 -23.44 2.09 -12.66
CA GLY A 203 -22.06 2.57 -12.68
C GLY A 203 -21.44 2.49 -14.08
N LYS A 204 -20.47 3.34 -14.35
CA LYS A 204 -19.68 3.35 -15.60
C LYS A 204 -18.20 3.39 -15.24
N PRO A 205 -17.59 2.26 -14.93
CA PRO A 205 -16.16 2.20 -14.64
C PRO A 205 -15.34 2.48 -15.90
N ASP A 206 -14.20 3.14 -15.72
CA ASP A 206 -13.28 3.57 -16.78
C ASP A 206 -11.86 3.04 -16.60
N CYS A 207 -11.50 2.55 -15.40
CA CYS A 207 -10.18 1.99 -15.15
C CYS A 207 -10.23 0.76 -14.26
N ALA A 208 -9.15 -0.03 -14.33
CA ALA A 208 -8.90 -1.15 -13.45
C ALA A 208 -7.45 -1.15 -12.98
N PHE A 209 -7.23 -1.51 -11.72
CA PHE A 209 -5.91 -1.65 -11.12
C PHE A 209 -5.67 -3.10 -10.75
N LEU A 210 -4.48 -3.60 -11.07
CA LEU A 210 -4.02 -4.96 -10.85
C LEU A 210 -2.61 -4.96 -10.29
N ASN A 211 -2.30 -5.96 -9.48
CA ASN A 211 -0.92 -6.26 -9.15
C ASN A 211 -0.16 -6.67 -10.44
N PRO A 212 1.14 -6.34 -10.59
CA PRO A 212 1.94 -6.70 -11.76
C PRO A 212 1.91 -8.20 -12.11
N VAL A 213 1.78 -9.09 -11.12
CA VAL A 213 1.71 -10.54 -11.33
C VAL A 213 0.43 -10.93 -12.06
N GLN A 214 -0.74 -10.46 -11.59
CA GLN A 214 -2.02 -10.68 -12.25
C GLN A 214 -2.12 -9.95 -13.59
N TYR A 215 -1.45 -8.81 -13.73
CA TYR A 215 -1.37 -8.12 -15.01
C TYR A 215 -0.60 -8.94 -16.06
N PHE A 216 0.49 -9.60 -15.64
CA PHE A 216 1.22 -10.52 -16.51
C PHE A 216 0.35 -11.71 -16.93
N GLU A 217 -0.42 -12.30 -16.01
CA GLU A 217 -1.38 -13.38 -16.31
C GLU A 217 -2.45 -12.90 -17.31
N LEU A 218 -2.96 -11.67 -17.14
CA LEU A 218 -3.88 -11.06 -18.09
C LEU A 218 -3.25 -10.95 -19.48
N MET A 219 -2.00 -10.51 -19.57
CA MET A 219 -1.27 -10.40 -20.84
C MET A 219 -1.09 -11.75 -21.53
N GLN A 220 -0.81 -12.81 -20.76
CA GLN A 220 -0.70 -14.17 -21.31
C GLN A 220 -2.03 -14.65 -21.91
N THR A 221 -3.15 -14.41 -21.21
CA THR A 221 -4.49 -14.79 -21.70
C THR A 221 -4.93 -13.99 -22.91
N LEU A 222 -4.51 -12.73 -23.02
CA LEU A 222 -4.83 -11.85 -24.15
C LEU A 222 -3.91 -12.07 -25.35
N GLY A 223 -2.75 -12.69 -25.19
CA GLY A 223 -1.71 -12.80 -26.23
C GLY A 223 -2.17 -13.37 -27.58
N GLY A 224 -3.27 -14.13 -27.61
CA GLY A 224 -3.92 -14.59 -28.84
C GLY A 224 -5.03 -13.68 -29.40
N LYS A 225 -5.40 -12.62 -28.67
CA LYS A 225 -6.53 -11.72 -28.99
C LYS A 225 -6.09 -10.26 -29.23
N VAL A 226 -4.80 -9.96 -29.13
CA VAL A 226 -4.28 -8.59 -29.30
C VAL A 226 -4.23 -8.28 -30.78
N GLU A 227 -5.09 -7.38 -31.24
CA GLU A 227 -4.99 -6.78 -32.56
C GLU A 227 -3.99 -5.61 -32.47
N TYR A 228 -2.87 -5.74 -33.20
CA TYR A 228 -1.88 -4.66 -33.32
C TYR A 228 -2.46 -3.56 -34.20
N VAL A 229 -2.86 -2.46 -33.60
CA VAL A 229 -3.21 -1.26 -34.37
C VAL A 229 -1.90 -0.58 -34.78
N GLU A 230 -1.50 -0.76 -36.04
CA GLU A 230 -0.39 -0.01 -36.64
C GLU A 230 -0.76 1.47 -36.72
N GLN A 231 -0.33 2.27 -35.78
CA GLN A 231 -0.26 3.72 -35.92
C GLN A 231 1.17 4.09 -36.37
N GLY A 232 1.32 4.21 -37.71
CA GLY A 232 2.35 5.00 -38.39
C GLY A 232 3.79 4.95 -37.94
N VAL A 233 4.63 4.22 -38.69
CA VAL A 233 6.05 4.44 -39.02
C VAL A 233 7.09 4.72 -37.89
N THR A 234 6.81 4.44 -36.63
CA THR A 234 7.87 4.26 -35.63
C THR A 234 7.50 3.06 -34.78
N ALA A 235 8.30 2.00 -34.88
CA ALA A 235 8.15 0.79 -34.10
C ALA A 235 8.51 1.08 -32.63
N ASN A 236 7.65 1.77 -31.90
CA ASN A 236 7.69 1.83 -30.46
C ASN A 236 6.92 0.62 -29.93
N VAL A 237 7.65 -0.43 -29.59
CA VAL A 237 7.13 -1.64 -28.92
C VAL A 237 6.85 -1.29 -27.44
N PHE A 238 6.12 -0.22 -27.19
CA PHE A 238 5.63 0.12 -25.85
C PHE A 238 4.12 0.02 -25.84
N PHE A 239 3.61 -1.02 -25.15
CA PHE A 239 2.19 -1.08 -24.78
C PHE A 239 1.97 -0.03 -23.69
N SER A 240 1.24 1.04 -24.00
CA SER A 240 0.88 2.07 -23.03
C SER A 240 -0.23 1.63 -22.05
N GLY A 241 -0.70 0.38 -22.13
CA GLY A 241 -1.73 -0.21 -21.28
C GLY A 241 -2.59 -1.21 -22.04
N VAL A 242 -3.21 -2.13 -21.31
CA VAL A 242 -4.24 -3.01 -21.85
C VAL A 242 -5.59 -2.34 -21.71
N ARG A 243 -6.39 -2.36 -22.77
CA ARG A 243 -7.76 -1.86 -22.76
C ARG A 243 -8.72 -3.02 -22.99
N ILE A 244 -9.66 -3.20 -22.07
CA ILE A 244 -10.71 -4.22 -22.15
C ILE A 244 -12.04 -3.51 -22.43
N TRP A 245 -12.82 -4.04 -23.35
CA TRP A 245 -14.15 -3.51 -23.64
C TRP A 245 -15.19 -4.14 -22.72
N GLY A 246 -15.64 -3.36 -21.75
CA GLY A 246 -16.74 -3.72 -20.85
C GLY A 246 -18.11 -3.29 -21.37
N PRO A 247 -19.20 -3.65 -20.67
CA PRO A 247 -20.57 -3.28 -21.09
C PRO A 247 -20.85 -1.79 -21.15
N SER A 248 -20.10 -0.98 -20.36
CA SER A 248 -20.24 0.48 -20.33
C SER A 248 -19.24 1.23 -21.20
N GLY A 249 -18.34 0.54 -21.86
CA GLY A 249 -17.27 1.12 -22.68
C GLY A 249 -15.89 0.55 -22.36
N PRO A 250 -14.85 1.20 -22.86
CA PRO A 250 -13.47 0.76 -22.64
C PRO A 250 -13.06 0.97 -21.18
N ILE A 251 -12.37 -0.01 -20.63
CA ILE A 251 -11.76 0.00 -19.30
C ILE A 251 -10.25 -0.10 -19.49
N GLU A 252 -9.52 0.90 -19.04
CA GLU A 252 -8.06 0.91 -19.07
C GLU A 252 -7.51 0.15 -17.87
N VAL A 253 -6.64 -0.82 -18.12
CA VAL A 253 -6.05 -1.66 -17.07
C VAL A 253 -4.63 -1.21 -16.79
N TYR A 254 -4.36 -0.87 -15.54
CA TYR A 254 -3.07 -0.38 -15.07
C TYR A 254 -2.44 -1.37 -14.08
N PRO A 255 -1.17 -1.76 -14.29
CA PRO A 255 -0.42 -2.45 -13.25
C PRO A 255 0.03 -1.47 -12.18
N ASP A 256 -0.18 -1.81 -10.91
CA ASP A 256 0.32 -1.05 -9.77
C ASP A 256 0.87 -2.02 -8.72
N HIS A 257 2.13 -1.83 -8.33
CA HIS A 257 2.79 -2.68 -7.34
C HIS A 257 2.23 -2.52 -5.92
N ASN A 258 1.56 -1.40 -5.63
CA ASN A 258 0.90 -1.19 -4.34
C ASN A 258 -0.46 -1.89 -4.27
N CYS A 259 -1.02 -2.32 -5.43
CA CYS A 259 -2.24 -3.10 -5.44
C CYS A 259 -1.98 -4.47 -4.80
N PRO A 260 -2.78 -4.89 -3.79
CA PRO A 260 -2.60 -6.20 -3.19
C PRO A 260 -2.68 -7.32 -4.24
N SER A 261 -1.90 -8.39 -4.04
CA SER A 261 -2.03 -9.59 -4.86
C SER A 261 -3.42 -10.20 -4.69
N GLN A 262 -3.85 -10.99 -5.66
CA GLN A 262 -5.15 -11.68 -5.65
C GLN A 262 -6.37 -10.76 -5.58
N VAL A 263 -6.19 -9.47 -5.83
CA VAL A 263 -7.28 -8.48 -5.85
C VAL A 263 -7.16 -7.60 -7.09
N ALA A 264 -8.32 -7.31 -7.71
CA ALA A 264 -8.41 -6.27 -8.71
C ALA A 264 -9.50 -5.28 -8.34
N TYR A 265 -9.24 -4.02 -8.63
CA TYR A 265 -10.22 -2.94 -8.47
C TYR A 265 -10.63 -2.42 -9.84
N VAL A 266 -11.94 -2.35 -10.08
CA VAL A 266 -12.54 -1.73 -11.28
C VAL A 266 -13.25 -0.47 -10.82
N LEU A 267 -12.78 0.68 -11.26
CA LEU A 267 -13.11 1.98 -10.69
C LEU A 267 -13.60 2.96 -11.76
N LYS A 268 -14.33 3.96 -11.30
CA LYS A 268 -14.65 5.19 -12.02
C LYS A 268 -13.77 6.31 -11.47
N LYS A 269 -12.74 6.73 -12.21
CA LYS A 269 -11.74 7.73 -11.75
C LYS A 269 -12.39 8.99 -11.17
N SER A 270 -13.41 9.52 -11.84
CA SER A 270 -14.08 10.76 -11.43
C SER A 270 -14.87 10.66 -10.12
N SER A 271 -15.08 9.45 -9.58
CA SER A 271 -15.79 9.26 -8.31
C SER A 271 -14.88 9.34 -7.08
N TRP A 272 -13.57 9.42 -7.27
CA TRP A 272 -12.59 9.43 -6.20
C TRP A 272 -12.00 10.80 -5.98
N ILE A 273 -11.89 11.20 -4.72
CA ILE A 273 -11.36 12.49 -4.30
C ILE A 273 -10.41 12.27 -3.14
N VAL A 274 -9.19 12.78 -3.25
CA VAL A 274 -8.25 12.87 -2.14
C VAL A 274 -8.44 14.24 -1.48
N TYR A 275 -8.80 14.24 -0.22
CA TYR A 275 -8.88 15.43 0.61
C TYR A 275 -7.57 15.60 1.37
N SER A 276 -6.91 16.71 1.19
CA SER A 276 -5.71 17.09 1.93
C SER A 276 -5.92 18.45 2.59
N VAL A 277 -5.26 18.69 3.71
CA VAL A 277 -5.30 19.98 4.39
C VAL A 277 -4.36 20.97 3.72
N ASP A 278 -3.23 20.45 3.22
CA ASP A 278 -2.21 21.18 2.51
C ASP A 278 -1.66 20.26 1.41
N MET A 279 -0.66 20.71 0.67
CA MET A 279 0.04 19.87 -0.31
C MET A 279 0.54 18.60 0.39
N ALA A 280 0.29 17.46 -0.19
CA ALA A 280 0.66 16.17 0.41
C ALA A 280 1.57 15.39 -0.55
N PRO A 281 2.79 14.99 -0.13
CA PRO A 281 3.48 15.38 1.10
C PRO A 281 4.17 16.76 1.01
N HIS A 282 4.48 17.37 2.15
CA HIS A 282 5.23 18.63 2.24
C HIS A 282 6.16 18.64 3.46
N ILE A 283 7.16 19.50 3.46
CA ILE A 283 8.00 19.75 4.64
C ILE A 283 7.13 20.51 5.65
N MET A 284 7.05 19.98 6.85
CA MET A 284 6.25 20.57 7.92
C MET A 284 7.00 21.69 8.59
N ASP A 285 6.46 22.90 8.47
CA ASP A 285 6.86 24.07 9.26
C ASP A 285 5.92 24.20 10.48
N ILE A 286 6.50 24.34 11.67
CA ILE A 286 5.76 24.54 12.92
C ILE A 286 5.49 26.04 13.16
N GLY A 287 5.50 26.87 12.11
CA GLY A 287 5.13 28.28 12.20
C GLY A 287 6.24 29.19 12.75
N THR A 288 7.48 28.76 12.71
CA THR A 288 8.66 29.50 13.19
C THR A 288 9.70 29.79 12.10
N ASP A 289 9.37 29.57 10.83
CA ASP A 289 10.33 29.61 9.69
C ASP A 289 11.57 28.70 9.90
N GLN A 290 11.45 27.67 10.75
CA GLN A 290 12.52 26.73 11.02
C GLN A 290 12.14 25.34 10.50
N GLU A 291 12.66 24.98 9.35
CA GLU A 291 12.53 23.65 8.75
C GLU A 291 13.34 22.60 9.55
N PHE A 292 14.36 23.04 10.29
CA PHE A 292 15.25 22.19 11.07
C PHE A 292 14.89 22.23 12.55
N LEU A 293 14.48 21.08 13.08
CA LEU A 293 14.22 20.89 14.49
C LEU A 293 15.42 20.22 15.15
N ARG A 294 15.89 20.76 16.27
CA ARG A 294 16.93 20.11 17.05
C ARG A 294 16.33 18.98 17.89
N LEU A 295 16.91 17.77 17.77
CA LEU A 295 16.53 16.66 18.63
C LEU A 295 17.04 16.88 20.05
N ALA A 296 16.17 16.70 21.05
CA ALA A 296 16.53 16.86 22.45
C ALA A 296 17.45 15.73 22.98
N ALA A 297 17.35 14.55 22.38
CA ALA A 297 18.06 13.34 22.83
C ALA A 297 19.33 13.04 22.02
N SER A 298 19.59 13.76 20.92
CA SER A 298 20.78 13.53 20.08
C SER A 298 21.32 14.85 19.51
N ASP A 299 22.60 14.85 19.13
CA ASP A 299 23.24 15.99 18.45
C ASP A 299 22.97 15.95 16.95
N ALA A 300 21.69 15.99 16.58
CA ALA A 300 21.20 15.93 15.19
C ALA A 300 20.09 16.96 14.96
N ALA A 301 19.91 17.36 13.71
CA ALA A 301 18.75 18.10 13.25
C ALA A 301 17.75 17.15 12.55
N GLU A 302 16.47 17.42 12.73
CA GLU A 302 15.38 16.64 12.14
C GLU A 302 14.57 17.55 11.20
N ILE A 303 14.25 17.02 10.03
CA ILE A 303 13.28 17.61 9.11
C ILE A 303 12.10 16.65 9.05
N ARG A 304 10.89 17.17 9.16
CA ARG A 304 9.64 16.41 9.08
C ARG A 304 8.98 16.61 7.74
N VAL A 305 8.80 15.53 7.00
CA VAL A 305 7.96 15.49 5.82
C VAL A 305 6.67 14.80 6.23
N GLY A 306 5.53 15.41 5.95
CA GLY A 306 4.26 14.83 6.34
C GLY A 306 3.12 15.16 5.42
N ALA A 307 2.02 14.45 5.62
CA ALA A 307 0.79 14.65 4.90
C ALA A 307 -0.41 14.44 5.82
N TYR A 308 -1.41 15.31 5.67
CA TYR A 308 -2.73 15.14 6.28
C TYR A 308 -3.73 14.90 5.17
N PHE A 309 -4.16 13.67 4.99
CA PHE A 309 -5.04 13.33 3.88
C PHE A 309 -6.11 12.32 4.26
N ASN A 310 -7.08 12.16 3.39
CA ASN A 310 -8.05 11.07 3.43
C ASN A 310 -8.59 10.82 2.02
N LEU A 311 -8.92 9.56 1.71
CA LEU A 311 -9.55 9.18 0.45
C LEU A 311 -11.07 9.13 0.62
N SER A 312 -11.80 9.62 -0.36
CA SER A 312 -13.27 9.56 -0.37
C SER A 312 -13.80 9.17 -1.75
N SER A 313 -14.95 8.51 -1.75
CA SER A 313 -15.69 8.22 -2.98
C SER A 313 -17.09 8.82 -2.92
N ASN A 314 -17.45 9.59 -3.95
CA ASN A 314 -18.79 10.17 -4.07
C ASN A 314 -19.82 9.17 -4.62
N GLU A 315 -19.36 8.11 -5.27
CA GLU A 315 -20.22 7.15 -5.95
C GLU A 315 -19.68 5.72 -5.78
N PRO A 316 -19.75 5.14 -4.55
CA PRO A 316 -19.20 3.80 -4.29
C PRO A 316 -19.79 2.72 -5.21
N ARG A 317 -21.07 2.81 -5.59
CA ARG A 317 -21.76 1.88 -6.49
C ARG A 317 -21.12 1.76 -7.88
N ALA A 318 -20.39 2.81 -8.33
CA ALA A 318 -19.73 2.82 -9.65
C ALA A 318 -18.37 2.12 -9.63
N ASN A 319 -17.99 1.60 -8.47
CA ASN A 319 -16.70 0.97 -8.20
C ASN A 319 -16.89 -0.46 -7.74
N GLY A 320 -15.88 -1.30 -7.92
CA GLY A 320 -15.96 -2.68 -7.47
C GLY A 320 -14.60 -3.33 -7.25
N ARG A 321 -14.65 -4.45 -6.52
CA ARG A 321 -13.54 -5.31 -6.20
C ARG A 321 -13.81 -6.74 -6.66
N VAL A 322 -12.81 -7.42 -7.17
CA VAL A 322 -12.83 -8.87 -7.42
C VAL A 322 -11.67 -9.53 -6.71
N SER A 323 -11.94 -10.64 -6.03
CA SER A 323 -10.88 -11.52 -5.51
C SER A 323 -10.47 -12.48 -6.63
N LEU A 324 -9.18 -12.57 -6.91
CA LEU A 324 -8.58 -13.41 -7.93
C LEU A 324 -7.87 -14.60 -7.29
N ASP A 325 -7.53 -15.60 -8.08
CA ASP A 325 -6.65 -16.68 -7.66
C ASP A 325 -5.20 -16.18 -7.47
N ALA A 326 -4.42 -16.93 -6.69
CA ALA A 326 -3.00 -16.68 -6.59
C ALA A 326 -2.36 -16.92 -7.96
N ALA A 327 -1.78 -15.88 -8.54
CA ALA A 327 -1.00 -16.05 -9.76
C ALA A 327 0.37 -16.64 -9.42
N THR A 328 0.82 -17.59 -10.24
CA THR A 328 2.15 -18.20 -10.14
C THR A 328 3.04 -17.68 -11.25
N PHE A 329 4.29 -17.33 -10.90
CA PHE A 329 5.34 -17.03 -11.88
C PHE A 329 5.84 -18.30 -12.53
#